data_c65c0e32eaf575a57991020298e0e36c
#
_entry.id   c65c0e32eaf575a57991020298e0e36c
#
_cell.length_a   1.000
_cell.length_b   1.000
_cell.length_c   1.000
_cell.angle_alpha   90.00
_cell.angle_beta   90.00
_cell.angle_gamma   90.00
#
_symmetry.space_group_name_H-M   'P 1'
#
loop_
_entity.id
_entity.type
_entity.pdbx_description
1 polymer ?
#
loop_
_entity_poly.entity_id
_entity_poly.type
_entity_poly.pdbx_seq_one_letter_code
_entity_poly.pdbx_strand_id
1 'polypeptide(L)'
;MKHLSILLTLVLSVTFGSVFADDHKGQPVRPATKEDFARFMKLEQGMWRAEVLSVISDNSLGNKDGKTTYYWHSVRQNSSCMTTLGSGGKNSIRGVTFYDPIAKAIVRTGVSSDGTINKSTHVPRGKQWYRETVITKPDGSVIKLNSDVIHDDANGVTTIIIRGDGTKGSVKEQKNVWYRQHE
;
A
#
# COMPACT_ATOMS: atom_id res chain seq x y z
N MET A 1 9.64 33.71 -49.46
CA MET A 1 9.13 33.94 -48.11
C MET A 1 8.98 32.59 -47.43
N LYS A 2 9.88 32.29 -46.48
CA LYS A 2 9.90 30.98 -45.79
C LYS A 2 9.16 31.14 -44.45
N HIS A 3 8.02 30.49 -44.30
CA HIS A 3 7.30 30.45 -43.02
C HIS A 3 7.97 29.46 -42.09
N LEU A 4 8.57 29.97 -41.02
CA LEU A 4 9.15 29.20 -39.92
C LEU A 4 8.02 28.93 -38.92
N SER A 5 7.47 27.71 -38.96
CA SER A 5 6.51 27.25 -37.96
C SER A 5 7.25 26.84 -36.68
N ILE A 6 7.14 27.66 -35.65
CA ILE A 6 7.65 27.34 -34.32
C ILE A 6 6.60 26.46 -33.65
N LEU A 7 6.92 25.17 -33.53
CA LEU A 7 6.13 24.20 -32.75
C LEU A 7 6.43 24.44 -31.27
N LEU A 8 5.54 25.15 -30.58
CA LEU A 8 5.63 25.38 -29.14
C LEU A 8 5.15 24.10 -28.42
N THR A 9 6.08 23.24 -28.03
CA THR A 9 5.80 22.06 -27.22
C THR A 9 5.54 22.48 -25.79
N LEU A 10 4.26 22.59 -25.43
CA LEU A 10 3.83 22.85 -24.06
C LEU A 10 4.08 21.59 -23.22
N VAL A 11 5.22 21.56 -22.53
CA VAL A 11 5.49 20.52 -21.51
C VAL A 11 4.62 20.83 -20.29
N LEU A 12 3.49 20.17 -20.21
CA LEU A 12 2.63 20.20 -19.03
C LEU A 12 3.32 19.38 -17.94
N SER A 13 4.18 20.01 -17.16
CA SER A 13 4.71 19.44 -15.93
C SER A 13 3.58 19.37 -14.92
N VAL A 14 2.89 18.21 -14.90
CA VAL A 14 1.97 17.87 -13.81
C VAL A 14 2.84 17.63 -12.58
N THR A 15 3.08 18.66 -11.81
CA THR A 15 3.60 18.53 -10.45
C THR A 15 2.50 17.86 -9.64
N PHE A 16 2.62 16.56 -9.44
CA PHE A 16 1.92 15.87 -8.38
C PHE A 16 2.48 16.38 -7.06
N GLY A 17 2.03 17.56 -6.66
CA GLY A 17 2.12 18.00 -5.28
C GLY A 17 1.14 17.18 -4.48
N SER A 18 1.53 15.95 -4.08
CA SER A 18 0.85 15.26 -3.01
C SER A 18 1.06 16.09 -1.75
N VAL A 19 0.04 16.90 -1.42
CA VAL A 19 -0.05 17.53 -0.12
C VAL A 19 -0.28 16.38 0.86
N PHE A 20 0.81 15.83 1.39
CA PHE A 20 0.77 14.90 2.52
C PHE A 20 0.38 15.73 3.75
N ALA A 21 -0.91 15.86 3.99
CA ALA A 21 -1.40 16.39 5.26
C ALA A 21 -1.10 15.33 6.33
N ASP A 22 0.00 15.51 7.04
CA ASP A 22 0.43 14.65 8.13
C ASP A 22 -0.07 15.23 9.46
N ASP A 23 -1.25 14.80 9.89
CA ASP A 23 -1.80 15.12 11.22
C ASP A 23 -1.16 14.27 12.34
N HIS A 24 -0.19 13.43 12.02
CA HIS A 24 0.50 12.60 12.99
C HIS A 24 1.88 13.18 13.32
N LYS A 25 2.15 13.37 14.61
CA LYS A 25 3.45 13.73 15.24
C LYS A 25 4.52 12.66 14.96
N GLY A 26 4.66 12.27 13.70
CA GLY A 26 5.63 11.29 13.21
C GLY A 26 6.79 11.96 12.48
N GLN A 27 7.86 11.21 12.27
CA GLN A 27 8.97 11.67 11.45
C GLN A 27 8.48 11.98 10.02
N PRO A 28 9.08 12.97 9.33
CA PRO A 28 8.67 13.34 7.98
C PRO A 28 8.87 12.17 7.02
N VAL A 29 7.99 12.05 6.04
CA VAL A 29 8.17 11.13 4.91
C VAL A 29 9.25 11.67 3.98
N ARG A 30 9.96 10.77 3.32
CA ARG A 30 10.92 11.11 2.28
C ARG A 30 10.72 10.25 1.04
N PRO A 31 11.19 10.69 -0.13
CA PRO A 31 11.25 9.84 -1.32
C PRO A 31 11.98 8.53 -1.04
N ALA A 32 11.49 7.44 -1.60
CA ALA A 32 12.15 6.14 -1.52
C ALA A 32 13.32 6.06 -2.53
N THR A 33 14.27 5.18 -2.24
CA THR A 33 15.39 4.84 -3.10
C THR A 33 15.33 3.35 -3.50
N LYS A 34 16.24 2.90 -4.37
CA LYS A 34 16.39 1.47 -4.69
C LYS A 34 16.85 0.66 -3.47
N GLU A 35 17.66 1.24 -2.61
CA GLU A 35 18.14 0.63 -1.37
C GLU A 35 16.98 0.46 -0.38
N ASP A 36 16.09 1.45 -0.31
CA ASP A 36 14.85 1.32 0.46
C ASP A 36 13.98 0.19 -0.07
N PHE A 37 13.88 0.04 -1.39
CA PHE A 37 13.14 -1.06 -1.98
C PHE A 37 13.77 -2.42 -1.67
N ALA A 38 15.09 -2.53 -1.72
CA ALA A 38 15.78 -3.76 -1.33
C ALA A 38 15.52 -4.12 0.15
N ARG A 39 15.55 -3.12 1.03
CA ARG A 39 15.19 -3.27 2.45
C ARG A 39 13.73 -3.69 2.61
N PHE A 40 12.81 -3.04 1.91
CA PHE A 40 11.39 -3.36 1.94
C PHE A 40 11.13 -4.81 1.54
N MET A 41 11.72 -5.26 0.42
CA MET A 41 11.59 -6.65 -0.03
C MET A 41 12.06 -7.65 1.02
N LYS A 42 13.20 -7.36 1.70
CA LYS A 42 13.71 -8.23 2.75
C LYS A 42 12.74 -8.34 3.92
N LEU A 43 12.11 -7.24 4.33
CA LEU A 43 11.16 -7.20 5.43
C LEU A 43 9.83 -7.88 5.10
N GLU A 44 9.35 -7.73 3.87
CA GLU A 44 8.04 -8.24 3.43
C GLU A 44 8.07 -9.69 2.92
N GLN A 45 9.26 -10.20 2.58
CA GLN A 45 9.39 -11.56 2.06
C GLN A 45 8.96 -12.62 3.09
N GLY A 46 8.36 -13.71 2.60
CA GLY A 46 7.94 -14.86 3.40
C GLY A 46 6.43 -14.98 3.54
N MET A 47 6.03 -15.89 4.42
CA MET A 47 4.63 -16.13 4.74
C MET A 47 4.22 -15.36 5.99
N TRP A 48 3.06 -14.76 5.94
CA TRP A 48 2.51 -13.94 7.02
C TRP A 48 1.07 -14.34 7.31
N ARG A 49 0.69 -14.30 8.58
CA ARG A 49 -0.66 -14.54 9.04
C ARG A 49 -1.12 -13.41 9.94
N ALA A 50 -2.35 -12.95 9.75
CA ALA A 50 -3.01 -12.00 10.63
C ALA A 50 -4.43 -12.42 10.94
N GLU A 51 -4.87 -12.14 12.15
CA GLU A 51 -6.29 -12.13 12.50
C GLU A 51 -6.76 -10.68 12.50
N VAL A 52 -7.55 -10.33 11.51
CA VAL A 52 -8.04 -8.97 11.32
C VAL A 52 -9.43 -8.86 11.91
N LEU A 53 -9.57 -8.04 12.96
CA LEU A 53 -10.85 -7.52 13.37
C LEU A 53 -11.17 -6.36 12.46
N SER A 54 -12.10 -6.55 11.56
CA SER A 54 -12.57 -5.46 10.71
C SER A 54 -13.46 -4.55 11.55
N VAL A 55 -12.87 -3.56 12.18
CA VAL A 55 -13.63 -2.46 12.78
C VAL A 55 -13.88 -1.45 11.71
N ILE A 56 -15.09 -1.42 11.22
CA ILE A 56 -15.38 -0.59 10.07
C ILE A 56 -16.70 0.13 10.31
N SER A 57 -16.68 1.42 9.92
CA SER A 57 -17.90 2.21 9.80
C SER A 57 -18.92 1.52 8.89
N ASP A 58 -20.13 2.00 8.84
CA ASP A 58 -21.27 1.41 8.12
C ASP A 58 -21.05 1.08 6.61
N ASN A 59 -19.94 1.55 6.02
CA ASN A 59 -19.55 1.30 4.61
C ASN A 59 -18.30 0.41 4.48
N SER A 60 -18.17 -0.50 5.29
CA SER A 60 -16.99 -1.24 5.65
C SER A 60 -16.28 -2.07 4.59
N LEU A 61 -14.95 -2.12 4.73
CA LEU A 61 -14.04 -3.10 4.11
C LEU A 61 -14.04 -4.46 4.84
N GLY A 62 -15.06 -4.83 5.58
CA GLY A 62 -15.09 -6.11 6.28
C GLY A 62 -16.35 -6.34 7.09
N ASN A 63 -16.41 -7.48 7.73
CA ASN A 63 -17.57 -7.93 8.48
C ASN A 63 -17.53 -7.34 9.90
N LYS A 64 -18.58 -6.64 10.32
CA LYS A 64 -18.68 -5.95 11.62
C LYS A 64 -18.43 -6.88 12.81
N ASP A 65 -18.67 -8.19 12.66
CA ASP A 65 -18.78 -9.13 13.76
C ASP A 65 -17.81 -10.31 13.65
N GLY A 66 -16.85 -10.28 12.72
CA GLY A 66 -16.00 -11.45 12.45
C GLY A 66 -14.51 -11.16 12.47
N LYS A 67 -13.78 -12.05 13.13
CA LYS A 67 -12.35 -12.20 12.86
C LYS A 67 -12.18 -12.92 11.54
N THR A 68 -11.49 -12.32 10.60
CA THR A 68 -11.05 -12.98 9.37
C THR A 68 -9.56 -13.26 9.48
N THR A 69 -9.18 -14.52 9.29
CA THR A 69 -7.76 -14.87 9.17
C THR A 69 -7.30 -14.57 7.75
N TYR A 70 -6.26 -13.80 7.65
CA TYR A 70 -5.60 -13.48 6.39
C TYR A 70 -4.24 -14.14 6.35
N TYR A 71 -3.87 -14.63 5.17
CA TYR A 71 -2.55 -15.13 4.85
C TYR A 71 -1.97 -14.29 3.74
N TRP A 72 -0.65 -14.06 3.80
CA TRP A 72 0.07 -13.28 2.82
C TRP A 72 1.41 -13.96 2.54
N HIS A 73 1.67 -14.25 1.29
CA HIS A 73 2.92 -14.84 0.86
C HIS A 73 3.57 -13.96 -0.18
N SER A 74 4.71 -13.40 0.18
CA SER A 74 5.49 -12.51 -0.69
C SER A 74 6.80 -13.18 -1.08
N VAL A 75 7.03 -13.27 -2.38
CA VAL A 75 8.21 -13.91 -2.97
C VAL A 75 8.97 -12.92 -3.82
N ARG A 76 10.25 -12.71 -3.47
CA ARG A 76 11.16 -11.92 -4.27
C ARG A 76 11.47 -12.67 -5.55
N GLN A 77 11.15 -12.09 -6.71
CA GLN A 77 11.44 -12.70 -8.01
C GLN A 77 12.88 -12.40 -8.46
N ASN A 78 13.31 -11.13 -8.23
CA ASN A 78 14.65 -10.65 -8.55
C ASN A 78 14.91 -9.33 -7.79
N SER A 79 15.92 -8.57 -8.19
CA SER A 79 16.18 -7.25 -7.61
C SER A 79 15.16 -6.16 -7.97
N SER A 80 14.28 -6.43 -8.94
CA SER A 80 13.37 -5.42 -9.51
C SER A 80 11.92 -5.59 -9.08
N CYS A 81 11.50 -6.79 -8.64
CA CYS A 81 10.12 -7.00 -8.22
C CYS A 81 9.94 -8.13 -7.21
N MET A 82 8.84 -8.07 -6.49
CA MET A 82 8.33 -9.09 -5.60
C MET A 82 6.88 -9.39 -5.97
N THR A 83 6.51 -10.66 -6.06
CA THR A 83 5.12 -11.08 -6.23
C THR A 83 4.49 -11.41 -4.90
N THR A 84 3.18 -11.29 -4.84
CA THR A 84 2.41 -11.55 -3.62
C THR A 84 1.16 -12.33 -3.94
N LEU A 85 0.90 -13.33 -3.10
CA LEU A 85 -0.37 -14.03 -2.99
C LEU A 85 -0.95 -13.74 -1.61
N GLY A 86 -2.19 -13.30 -1.58
CA GLY A 86 -2.92 -13.12 -0.34
C GLY A 86 -4.23 -13.90 -0.37
N SER A 87 -4.70 -14.32 0.79
CA SER A 87 -6.03 -14.90 0.94
C SER A 87 -6.63 -14.51 2.29
N GLY A 88 -7.94 -14.36 2.31
CA GLY A 88 -8.68 -14.04 3.54
C GLY A 88 -10.17 -14.24 3.32
N GLY A 89 -10.78 -15.04 4.18
CA GLY A 89 -12.18 -15.44 3.99
C GLY A 89 -12.41 -16.13 2.66
N LYS A 90 -13.31 -15.58 1.84
CA LYS A 90 -13.62 -16.09 0.49
C LYS A 90 -12.78 -15.44 -0.63
N ASN A 91 -11.96 -14.45 -0.29
CA ASN A 91 -11.23 -13.65 -1.26
C ASN A 91 -9.75 -14.04 -1.31
N SER A 92 -9.18 -13.95 -2.49
CA SER A 92 -7.73 -14.01 -2.72
C SER A 92 -7.28 -12.79 -3.50
N ILE A 93 -6.00 -12.43 -3.35
CA ILE A 93 -5.38 -11.33 -4.09
C ILE A 93 -4.07 -11.79 -4.70
N ARG A 94 -3.78 -11.33 -5.91
CA ARG A 94 -2.47 -11.47 -6.55
C ARG A 94 -1.92 -10.11 -6.86
N GLY A 95 -0.66 -9.90 -6.56
CA GLY A 95 -0.05 -8.59 -6.73
C GLY A 95 1.42 -8.64 -7.06
N VAL A 96 1.91 -7.48 -7.49
CA VAL A 96 3.32 -7.21 -7.74
C VAL A 96 3.73 -5.95 -7.01
N THR A 97 4.97 -5.95 -6.50
CA THR A 97 5.59 -4.80 -5.83
C THR A 97 6.90 -4.49 -6.54
N PHE A 98 7.13 -3.21 -6.83
CA PHE A 98 8.32 -2.73 -7.53
C PHE A 98 8.67 -1.31 -7.08
N TYR A 99 9.88 -0.85 -7.43
CA TYR A 99 10.29 0.53 -7.23
C TYR A 99 9.95 1.36 -8.47
N ASP A 100 9.24 2.47 -8.27
CA ASP A 100 8.97 3.47 -9.32
C ASP A 100 9.99 4.61 -9.19
N PRO A 101 10.93 4.76 -10.16
CA PRO A 101 11.97 5.78 -10.09
C PRO A 101 11.44 7.19 -10.37
N ILE A 102 10.29 7.33 -11.04
CA ILE A 102 9.67 8.63 -11.33
C ILE A 102 8.94 9.13 -10.09
N ALA A 103 8.09 8.29 -9.51
CA ALA A 103 7.38 8.61 -8.27
C ALA A 103 8.30 8.59 -7.04
N LYS A 104 9.51 8.01 -7.16
CA LYS A 104 10.44 7.77 -6.04
C LYS A 104 9.74 7.07 -4.88
N ALA A 105 9.03 6.01 -5.19
CA ALA A 105 8.19 5.28 -4.26
C ALA A 105 8.20 3.78 -4.55
N ILE A 106 7.85 2.98 -3.55
CA ILE A 106 7.60 1.55 -3.72
C ILE A 106 6.11 1.38 -4.01
N VAL A 107 5.81 0.85 -5.17
CA VAL A 107 4.43 0.64 -5.64
C VAL A 107 4.07 -0.83 -5.53
N ARG A 108 2.90 -1.09 -4.95
CA ARG A 108 2.27 -2.42 -4.95
C ARG A 108 0.93 -2.31 -5.66
N THR A 109 0.70 -3.18 -6.61
CA THR A 109 -0.60 -3.30 -7.29
C THR A 109 -1.07 -4.74 -7.20
N GLY A 110 -2.33 -4.94 -6.89
CA GLY A 110 -2.92 -6.27 -6.81
C GLY A 110 -4.38 -6.27 -7.25
N VAL A 111 -4.84 -7.45 -7.68
CA VAL A 111 -6.23 -7.71 -8.07
C VAL A 111 -6.77 -8.85 -7.21
N SER A 112 -7.92 -8.62 -6.59
CA SER A 112 -8.63 -9.60 -5.80
C SER A 112 -9.53 -10.46 -6.68
N SER A 113 -9.90 -11.65 -6.18
CA SER A 113 -10.78 -12.61 -6.90
C SER A 113 -12.18 -12.07 -7.20
N ASP A 114 -12.61 -11.03 -6.50
CA ASP A 114 -13.87 -10.31 -6.76
C ASP A 114 -13.73 -9.17 -7.77
N GLY A 115 -12.55 -8.98 -8.38
CA GLY A 115 -12.26 -7.90 -9.32
C GLY A 115 -11.83 -6.57 -8.67
N THR A 116 -11.75 -6.49 -7.35
CA THR A 116 -11.24 -5.30 -6.65
C THR A 116 -9.77 -5.08 -6.96
N ILE A 117 -9.40 -3.86 -7.35
CA ILE A 117 -8.02 -3.45 -7.60
C ILE A 117 -7.50 -2.68 -6.40
N ASN A 118 -6.32 -3.08 -5.91
CA ASN A 118 -5.62 -2.40 -4.84
C ASN A 118 -4.31 -1.82 -5.37
N LYS A 119 -4.11 -0.53 -5.22
CA LYS A 119 -2.84 0.14 -5.53
C LYS A 119 -2.34 0.85 -4.28
N SER A 120 -1.13 0.51 -3.85
CA SER A 120 -0.50 1.14 -2.70
C SER A 120 0.85 1.74 -3.07
N THR A 121 1.14 2.90 -2.50
CA THR A 121 2.42 3.60 -2.61
C THR A 121 3.05 3.68 -1.24
N HIS A 122 4.29 3.21 -1.10
CA HIS A 122 5.01 3.22 0.16
C HIS A 122 6.22 4.14 0.06
N VAL A 123 6.41 4.97 1.06
CA VAL A 123 7.57 5.84 1.21
C VAL A 123 8.14 5.72 2.63
N PRO A 124 9.45 5.87 2.84
CA PRO A 124 10.03 5.79 4.17
C PRO A 124 9.57 6.92 5.10
N ARG A 125 9.28 6.57 6.35
CA ARG A 125 9.04 7.47 7.47
C ARG A 125 9.93 7.03 8.64
N GLY A 126 11.15 7.59 8.71
CA GLY A 126 12.17 7.11 9.65
C GLY A 126 12.50 5.63 9.44
N LYS A 127 12.31 4.80 10.47
CA LYS A 127 12.48 3.33 10.38
C LYS A 127 11.26 2.60 9.84
N GLN A 128 10.13 3.29 9.72
CA GLN A 128 8.82 2.77 9.29
C GLN A 128 8.54 3.12 7.84
N TRP A 129 7.34 2.73 7.37
CA TRP A 129 6.83 3.10 6.06
C TRP A 129 5.49 3.81 6.21
N TYR A 130 5.34 4.90 5.50
CA TYR A 130 4.03 5.48 5.24
C TYR A 130 3.47 4.87 3.95
N ARG A 131 2.20 4.50 3.97
CA ARG A 131 1.54 3.87 2.83
C ARG A 131 0.23 4.58 2.51
N GLU A 132 0.07 4.98 1.27
CA GLU A 132 -1.23 5.36 0.70
C GLU A 132 -1.77 4.18 -0.09
N THR A 133 -3.08 3.94 0.03
CA THR A 133 -3.76 2.86 -0.71
C THR A 133 -5.01 3.39 -1.36
N VAL A 134 -5.17 3.09 -2.64
CA VAL A 134 -6.39 3.32 -3.41
C VAL A 134 -6.97 1.96 -3.74
N ILE A 135 -8.22 1.74 -3.34
CA ILE A 135 -8.99 0.54 -3.62
C ILE A 135 -10.10 0.92 -4.59
N THR A 136 -10.09 0.30 -5.77
CA THR A 136 -11.15 0.46 -6.76
C THR A 136 -11.97 -0.81 -6.82
N LYS A 137 -13.26 -0.71 -6.52
CA LYS A 137 -14.19 -1.84 -6.56
C LYS A 137 -14.75 -2.07 -7.96
N PRO A 138 -15.32 -3.25 -8.26
CA PRO A 138 -15.92 -3.54 -9.57
C PRO A 138 -17.06 -2.60 -9.98
N ASP A 139 -17.77 -2.01 -9.02
CA ASP A 139 -18.81 -1.01 -9.25
C ASP A 139 -18.26 0.41 -9.55
N GLY A 140 -16.93 0.56 -9.64
CA GLY A 140 -16.25 1.82 -9.88
C GLY A 140 -16.08 2.69 -8.63
N SER A 141 -16.59 2.29 -7.47
CA SER A 141 -16.37 3.03 -6.23
C SER A 141 -14.90 2.98 -5.80
N VAL A 142 -14.41 4.09 -5.23
CA VAL A 142 -13.01 4.25 -4.84
C VAL A 142 -12.93 4.55 -3.35
N ILE A 143 -12.03 3.83 -2.66
CA ILE A 143 -11.72 4.04 -1.26
C ILE A 143 -10.24 4.44 -1.16
N LYS A 144 -9.96 5.51 -0.41
CA LYS A 144 -8.60 5.96 -0.12
C LYS A 144 -8.28 5.73 1.35
N LEU A 145 -7.12 5.14 1.59
CA LEU A 145 -6.62 4.84 2.93
C LEU A 145 -5.18 5.31 3.05
N ASN A 146 -4.78 5.68 4.25
CA ASN A 146 -3.38 5.82 4.60
C ASN A 146 -3.01 4.87 5.74
N SER A 147 -1.73 4.55 5.88
CA SER A 147 -1.30 3.62 6.91
C SER A 147 0.15 3.87 7.30
N ASP A 148 0.43 3.59 8.58
CA ASP A 148 1.79 3.35 9.03
C ASP A 148 2.04 1.84 9.00
N VAL A 149 3.17 1.44 8.41
CA VAL A 149 3.62 0.04 8.36
C VAL A 149 4.91 -0.06 9.16
N ILE A 150 4.84 -0.80 10.26
CA ILE A 150 5.89 -0.92 11.26
C ILE A 150 6.37 -2.36 11.26
N HIS A 151 7.63 -2.57 10.88
CA HIS A 151 8.25 -3.89 10.93
C HIS A 151 9.10 -4.04 12.20
N ASP A 152 8.84 -5.10 12.94
CA ASP A 152 9.70 -5.64 13.99
C ASP A 152 10.29 -6.96 13.46
N ASP A 153 11.39 -6.84 12.72
CA ASP A 153 12.01 -7.99 12.05
C ASP A 153 12.58 -9.00 13.05
N ALA A 154 13.04 -8.52 14.21
CA ALA A 154 13.58 -9.38 15.27
C ALA A 154 12.53 -10.36 15.83
N ASN A 155 11.29 -9.90 15.92
CA ASN A 155 10.17 -10.69 16.43
C ASN A 155 9.29 -11.27 15.31
N GLY A 156 9.61 -11.01 14.04
CA GLY A 156 8.81 -11.44 12.90
C GLY A 156 7.40 -10.87 12.91
N VAL A 157 7.24 -9.62 13.33
CA VAL A 157 5.93 -8.95 13.45
C VAL A 157 5.88 -7.73 12.54
N THR A 158 4.78 -7.58 11.85
CA THR A 158 4.45 -6.34 11.11
C THR A 158 3.12 -5.79 11.60
N THR A 159 3.14 -4.57 12.10
CA THR A 159 1.94 -3.84 12.50
C THR A 159 1.57 -2.83 11.42
N ILE A 160 0.29 -2.83 11.02
CA ILE A 160 -0.25 -1.89 10.06
C ILE A 160 -1.38 -1.12 10.75
N ILE A 161 -1.21 0.19 10.86
CA ILE A 161 -2.22 1.09 11.40
C ILE A 161 -2.87 1.81 10.21
N ILE A 162 -4.10 1.45 9.91
CA ILE A 162 -4.84 1.92 8.72
C ILE A 162 -5.80 3.02 9.15
N ARG A 163 -5.87 4.10 8.37
CA ARG A 163 -6.80 5.21 8.55
C ARG A 163 -7.48 5.55 7.23
N GLY A 164 -8.71 5.97 7.29
CA GLY A 164 -9.43 6.52 6.15
C GLY A 164 -9.04 7.98 5.89
N ASP A 165 -9.56 8.52 4.82
CA ASP A 165 -9.33 9.90 4.37
C ASP A 165 -10.20 10.94 5.11
N GLY A 166 -10.96 10.52 6.12
CA GLY A 166 -11.87 11.39 6.89
C GLY A 166 -13.22 11.64 6.23
N THR A 167 -13.47 11.07 5.04
CA THR A 167 -14.80 11.17 4.41
C THR A 167 -15.84 10.36 5.20
N LYS A 168 -17.12 10.75 5.09
CA LYS A 168 -18.20 10.03 5.76
C LYS A 168 -18.21 8.56 5.34
N GLY A 169 -18.14 7.65 6.31
CA GLY A 169 -18.10 6.22 6.06
C GLY A 169 -16.70 5.64 5.83
N SER A 170 -15.64 6.45 5.89
CA SER A 170 -14.28 5.94 5.86
C SER A 170 -13.86 5.32 7.19
N VAL A 171 -12.87 4.44 7.16
CA VAL A 171 -12.26 3.82 8.34
C VAL A 171 -11.70 4.91 9.25
N LYS A 172 -12.05 4.91 10.52
CA LYS A 172 -11.45 5.83 11.49
C LYS A 172 -10.01 5.44 11.78
N GLU A 173 -9.81 4.29 12.36
CA GLU A 173 -8.51 3.67 12.57
C GLU A 173 -8.70 2.16 12.75
N GLN A 174 -7.81 1.38 12.14
CA GLN A 174 -7.76 -0.07 12.28
C GLN A 174 -6.32 -0.51 12.46
N LYS A 175 -6.05 -1.37 13.43
CA LYS A 175 -4.74 -1.96 13.65
C LYS A 175 -4.76 -3.43 13.25
N ASN A 176 -3.90 -3.80 12.31
CA ASN A 176 -3.67 -5.18 11.90
C ASN A 176 -2.27 -5.60 12.33
N VAL A 177 -2.16 -6.76 12.97
CA VAL A 177 -0.88 -7.34 13.38
C VAL A 177 -0.66 -8.62 12.60
N TRP A 178 0.47 -8.68 11.89
CA TRP A 178 0.88 -9.79 11.05
C TRP A 178 2.07 -10.50 11.68
N TYR A 179 2.01 -11.81 11.72
CA TYR A 179 3.05 -12.66 12.26
C TYR A 179 3.68 -13.47 11.15
N ARG A 180 5.00 -13.40 11.03
CA ARG A 180 5.77 -14.22 10.09
C ARG A 180 5.61 -15.67 10.46
N GLN A 181 5.32 -16.50 9.49
CA GLN A 181 5.24 -17.95 9.65
C GLN A 181 6.60 -18.53 9.29
N HIS A 182 7.06 -19.45 10.11
CA HIS A 182 8.24 -20.25 9.81
C HIS A 182 7.81 -21.44 8.93
N GLU A 183 8.58 -21.72 7.88
CA GLU A 183 8.43 -22.92 7.07
C GLU A 183 8.88 -24.14 7.85
#